data_49e09574ae0e1f8f31f257814a079dcd
#
_entry.id   49e09574ae0e1f8f31f257814a079dcd
#
_cell.length_a   1.000
_cell.length_b   1.000
_cell.length_c   1.000
_cell.angle_alpha   90.00
_cell.angle_beta   90.00
_cell.angle_gamma   90.00
#
_symmetry.space_group_name_H-M   'P 1'
#
loop_
_entity.id
_entity.type
_entity.pdbx_description
1 polymer ?
#
loop_
_entity_poly.entity_id
_entity_poly.type
_entity_poly.pdbx_seq_one_letter_code
_entity_poly.pdbx_strand_id
1 'polypeptide(L)'
;MHFKAKHPSETVPKCGQMKAMIWKDQSGKDGKLKARRPKFREGYLVSNKNGGREMHYRSGKECEVYECLEQMPEVIKYDVEPFAIKYSINGDVHEYNPDLSIVFDDGHVEIWEIKPANQTHLAVNQAKWTACQQHCEARGWDFVVITEVGIGKLKQRVRGFNGQAE
;
A
#
# COMPACT_ATOMS: atom_id res chain seq x y z
N MET A 1 -35.49 28.59 0.10
CA MET A 1 -34.07 28.85 -0.23
C MET A 1 -33.35 27.52 -0.34
N HIS A 2 -32.99 27.14 -1.58
CA HIS A 2 -32.29 25.88 -1.85
C HIS A 2 -30.79 26.14 -1.85
N PHE A 3 -30.08 25.58 -0.87
CA PHE A 3 -28.62 25.55 -0.90
C PHE A 3 -28.16 24.41 -1.80
N LYS A 4 -27.65 24.72 -2.99
CA LYS A 4 -26.90 23.80 -3.83
C LYS A 4 -25.50 23.62 -3.22
N ALA A 5 -25.23 22.46 -2.66
CA ALA A 5 -23.85 22.06 -2.35
C ALA A 5 -23.09 21.84 -3.66
N LYS A 6 -22.08 22.66 -3.90
CA LYS A 6 -21.09 22.44 -4.96
C LYS A 6 -20.15 21.33 -4.48
N HIS A 7 -20.17 20.19 -5.16
CA HIS A 7 -19.10 19.20 -5.03
C HIS A 7 -17.84 19.74 -5.71
N PRO A 8 -16.70 19.85 -5.03
CA PRO A 8 -15.43 20.02 -5.72
C PRO A 8 -15.01 18.63 -6.23
N SER A 9 -14.83 18.51 -7.53
CA SER A 9 -14.12 17.40 -8.16
C SER A 9 -12.63 17.58 -7.89
N GLU A 10 -12.17 17.18 -6.72
CA GLU A 10 -10.73 17.12 -6.44
C GLU A 10 -10.20 15.79 -6.95
N THR A 11 -9.48 15.87 -8.06
CA THR A 11 -8.67 14.76 -8.58
C THR A 11 -7.60 14.41 -7.55
N VAL A 12 -7.66 13.19 -7.01
CA VAL A 12 -6.64 12.63 -6.11
C VAL A 12 -5.26 12.74 -6.78
N PRO A 13 -4.26 13.38 -6.16
CA PRO A 13 -2.94 13.51 -6.76
C PRO A 13 -2.27 12.14 -6.87
N LYS A 14 -1.88 11.75 -8.09
CA LYS A 14 -1.14 10.52 -8.37
C LYS A 14 0.22 10.54 -7.66
N CYS A 15 0.63 9.40 -7.12
CA CYS A 15 1.96 9.19 -6.52
C CYS A 15 3.05 9.69 -7.49
N GLY A 16 3.80 10.71 -7.11
CA GLY A 16 4.82 11.34 -7.94
C GLY A 16 4.50 12.74 -8.45
N GLN A 17 3.28 13.28 -8.25
CA GLN A 17 2.93 14.66 -8.61
C GLN A 17 3.05 15.67 -7.44
N MET A 18 3.59 15.29 -6.30
CA MET A 18 3.99 16.27 -5.30
C MET A 18 5.12 17.10 -5.89
N LYS A 19 4.86 18.41 -6.10
CA LYS A 19 5.88 19.39 -6.47
C LYS A 19 7.06 19.24 -5.53
N ALA A 20 8.24 18.99 -6.11
CA ALA A 20 9.50 18.99 -5.37
C ALA A 20 9.58 20.31 -4.58
N MET A 21 9.51 20.25 -3.26
CA MET A 21 9.94 21.35 -2.42
C MET A 21 11.43 21.52 -2.65
N ILE A 22 11.79 22.57 -3.39
CA ILE A 22 13.18 22.97 -3.60
C ILE A 22 13.68 23.51 -2.26
N TRP A 23 14.38 22.67 -1.50
CA TRP A 23 15.22 23.17 -0.43
C TRP A 23 16.39 23.94 -1.06
N LYS A 24 16.34 25.26 -1.00
CA LYS A 24 17.51 26.08 -1.32
C LYS A 24 18.51 25.93 -0.17
N ASP A 25 19.57 25.17 -0.42
CA ASP A 25 20.77 25.21 0.41
C ASP A 25 21.40 26.61 0.30
N GLN A 26 21.76 27.19 1.46
CA GLN A 26 22.28 28.54 1.55
C GLN A 26 23.76 28.67 1.12
N SER A 27 24.34 27.68 0.48
CA SER A 27 25.73 27.69 0.02
C SER A 27 25.87 27.86 -1.48
N GLY A 28 25.48 28.99 -2.06
CA GLY A 28 25.57 29.40 -3.46
C GLY A 28 26.75 28.90 -4.32
N LYS A 29 26.97 27.58 -4.44
CA LYS A 29 27.92 26.95 -5.35
C LYS A 29 27.19 26.05 -6.31
N ASP A 30 27.22 26.40 -7.60
CA ASP A 30 26.72 25.64 -8.75
C ASP A 30 27.46 24.31 -8.92
N GLY A 31 27.22 23.36 -8.02
CA GLY A 31 27.60 21.98 -8.21
C GLY A 31 26.41 21.23 -8.84
N LYS A 32 26.55 20.70 -10.06
CA LYS A 32 25.60 19.75 -10.65
C LYS A 32 25.55 18.49 -9.78
N LEU A 33 24.82 18.55 -8.68
CA LEU A 33 24.44 17.39 -7.89
C LEU A 33 23.47 16.57 -8.77
N LYS A 34 23.95 15.44 -9.28
CA LYS A 34 23.06 14.39 -9.77
C LYS A 34 22.13 14.05 -8.60
N ALA A 35 20.89 14.50 -8.66
CA ALA A 35 19.89 14.20 -7.63
C ALA A 35 19.82 12.67 -7.52
N ARG A 36 20.42 12.10 -6.48
CA ARG A 36 20.20 10.72 -6.09
C ARG A 36 18.71 10.65 -5.78
N ARG A 37 17.94 9.93 -6.60
CA ARG A 37 16.54 9.61 -6.29
C ARG A 37 16.54 9.00 -4.88
N PRO A 38 15.76 9.54 -3.93
CA PRO A 38 15.70 8.96 -2.60
C PRO A 38 15.35 7.48 -2.73
N LYS A 39 16.10 6.60 -2.07
CA LYS A 39 16.04 5.15 -2.21
C LYS A 39 14.70 4.58 -1.72
N PHE A 40 13.96 5.35 -0.94
CA PHE A 40 12.63 5.03 -0.41
C PHE A 40 11.76 6.28 -0.51
N ARG A 41 10.57 6.13 -1.10
CA ARG A 41 9.55 7.18 -1.10
C ARG A 41 8.56 6.83 0.00
N GLU A 42 8.67 7.54 1.10
CA GLU A 42 7.72 7.51 2.20
C GLU A 42 6.73 8.67 2.06
N GLY A 43 5.48 8.47 2.49
CA GLY A 43 4.46 9.51 2.43
C GLY A 43 3.10 9.03 2.88
N TYR A 44 2.07 9.82 2.55
CA TYR A 44 0.67 9.54 2.89
C TYR A 44 -0.19 9.59 1.64
N LEU A 45 -1.17 8.68 1.57
CA LEU A 45 -2.24 8.68 0.59
C LEU A 45 -3.56 8.92 1.32
N VAL A 46 -4.36 9.86 0.85
CA VAL A 46 -5.72 10.06 1.39
C VAL A 46 -6.65 9.02 0.78
N SER A 47 -7.20 8.14 1.62
CA SER A 47 -8.06 7.05 1.20
C SER A 47 -9.54 7.45 1.21
N ASN A 48 -10.17 7.44 0.04
CA ASN A 48 -11.62 7.64 -0.07
C ASN A 48 -12.41 6.46 0.51
N LYS A 49 -11.89 5.24 0.37
CA LYS A 49 -12.48 4.01 0.91
C LYS A 49 -12.49 3.98 2.44
N ASN A 50 -11.62 4.78 3.07
CA ASN A 50 -11.53 4.91 4.53
C ASN A 50 -12.00 6.29 5.01
N GLY A 51 -12.93 6.93 4.30
CA GLY A 51 -13.54 8.19 4.72
C GLY A 51 -12.60 9.39 4.74
N GLY A 52 -11.60 9.43 3.87
CA GLY A 52 -10.63 10.52 3.78
C GLY A 52 -9.45 10.41 4.75
N ARG A 53 -9.26 9.23 5.38
CA ARG A 53 -8.13 9.01 6.29
C ARG A 53 -6.80 8.95 5.53
N GLU A 54 -5.75 9.53 6.11
CA GLU A 54 -4.38 9.42 5.60
C GLU A 54 -3.82 8.02 5.91
N MET A 55 -3.38 7.33 4.86
CA MET A 55 -2.76 6.01 4.90
C MET A 55 -1.26 6.15 4.68
N HIS A 56 -0.47 5.85 5.69
CA HIS A 56 0.98 5.95 5.62
C HIS A 56 1.57 4.83 4.74
N TYR A 57 2.45 5.18 3.81
CA TYR A 57 3.24 4.21 3.05
C TYR A 57 4.74 4.49 3.25
N ARG A 58 5.53 3.44 3.41
CA ARG A 58 6.99 3.49 3.62
C ARG A 58 7.78 3.22 2.35
N SER A 59 7.11 2.86 1.27
CA SER A 59 7.75 2.56 0.00
C SER A 59 6.86 2.94 -1.18
N GLY A 60 7.49 3.17 -2.36
CA GLY A 60 6.76 3.41 -3.59
C GLY A 60 5.88 2.22 -4.00
N LYS A 61 6.23 0.98 -3.63
CA LYS A 61 5.44 -0.23 -3.91
C LYS A 61 4.15 -0.25 -3.09
N GLU A 62 4.22 0.10 -1.81
CA GLU A 62 3.03 0.26 -0.96
C GLU A 62 2.10 1.33 -1.53
N CYS A 63 2.64 2.50 -1.92
CA CYS A 63 1.86 3.55 -2.54
C CYS A 63 1.15 3.06 -3.82
N GLU A 64 1.85 2.34 -4.70
CA GLU A 64 1.26 1.78 -5.92
C GLU A 64 0.14 0.78 -5.63
N VAL A 65 0.27 -0.03 -4.59
CA VAL A 65 -0.77 -0.96 -4.14
C VAL A 65 -1.98 -0.19 -3.62
N TYR A 66 -1.78 0.82 -2.76
CA TYR A 66 -2.89 1.63 -2.23
C TYR A 66 -3.64 2.36 -3.35
N GLU A 67 -2.93 2.92 -4.33
CA GLU A 67 -3.56 3.52 -5.52
C GLU A 67 -4.43 2.53 -6.31
N CYS A 68 -3.99 1.27 -6.41
CA CYS A 68 -4.79 0.22 -7.04
C CYS A 68 -6.03 -0.10 -6.20
N LEU A 69 -5.90 -0.26 -4.88
CA LEU A 69 -7.02 -0.56 -3.98
C LEU A 69 -8.09 0.53 -4.01
N GLU A 70 -7.70 1.81 -4.10
CA GLU A 70 -8.64 2.93 -4.24
C GLU A 70 -9.51 2.83 -5.51
N GLN A 71 -8.97 2.25 -6.59
CA GLN A 71 -9.62 2.14 -7.89
C GLN A 71 -10.35 0.82 -8.10
N MET A 72 -10.20 -0.17 -7.22
CA MET A 72 -10.87 -1.47 -7.30
C MET A 72 -12.29 -1.38 -6.72
N PRO A 73 -13.36 -1.50 -7.53
CA PRO A 73 -14.73 -1.32 -7.05
C PRO A 73 -15.14 -2.36 -6.01
N GLU A 74 -14.60 -3.58 -6.08
CA GLU A 74 -14.87 -4.67 -5.16
C GLU A 74 -14.22 -4.49 -3.78
N VAL A 75 -13.25 -3.59 -3.63
CA VAL A 75 -12.63 -3.29 -2.33
C VAL A 75 -13.48 -2.27 -1.58
N ILE A 76 -14.00 -2.65 -0.41
CA ILE A 76 -14.79 -1.76 0.45
C ILE A 76 -13.90 -0.86 1.28
N LYS A 77 -12.88 -1.45 1.94
CA LYS A 77 -11.91 -0.73 2.77
C LYS A 77 -10.63 -1.51 2.90
N TYR A 78 -9.57 -0.85 3.34
CA TYR A 78 -8.32 -1.50 3.72
C TYR A 78 -7.67 -0.76 4.88
N ASP A 79 -6.93 -1.48 5.72
CA ASP A 79 -6.19 -0.91 6.84
C ASP A 79 -4.71 -1.26 6.74
N VAL A 80 -3.84 -0.29 7.07
CA VAL A 80 -2.38 -0.45 7.11
C VAL A 80 -1.97 -0.95 8.47
N GLU A 81 -1.08 -1.95 8.52
CA GLU A 81 -0.57 -2.57 9.76
C GLU A 81 -1.69 -2.94 10.74
N PRO A 82 -2.69 -3.75 10.31
CA PRO A 82 -3.97 -3.88 11.03
C PRO A 82 -3.85 -4.50 12.41
N PHE A 83 -2.86 -5.35 12.63
CA PHE A 83 -2.62 -6.05 13.90
C PHE A 83 -1.19 -6.61 13.97
N ALA A 84 -0.76 -6.96 15.18
CA ALA A 84 0.52 -7.61 15.45
C ALA A 84 0.36 -9.13 15.56
N ILE A 85 1.31 -9.87 14.99
CA ILE A 85 1.39 -11.34 15.05
C ILE A 85 2.72 -11.74 15.67
N LYS A 86 2.67 -12.70 16.62
CA LYS A 86 3.88 -13.31 17.16
C LYS A 86 4.33 -14.45 16.25
N TYR A 87 5.63 -14.49 15.98
CA TYR A 87 6.27 -15.59 15.25
C TYR A 87 7.56 -16.02 15.96
N SER A 88 8.02 -17.24 15.72
CA SER A 88 9.25 -17.76 16.29
C SER A 88 10.29 -18.03 15.21
N ILE A 89 11.53 -17.66 15.48
CA ILE A 89 12.69 -17.99 14.65
C ILE A 89 13.92 -18.17 15.55
N ASN A 90 14.70 -19.24 15.30
CA ASN A 90 15.90 -19.58 16.08
C ASN A 90 15.66 -19.72 17.60
N GLY A 91 14.44 -20.09 18.00
CA GLY A 91 14.07 -20.23 19.42
C GLY A 91 13.60 -18.95 20.09
N ASP A 92 13.70 -17.81 19.44
CA ASP A 92 13.23 -16.52 19.93
C ASP A 92 11.83 -16.19 19.39
N VAL A 93 11.04 -15.52 20.22
CA VAL A 93 9.71 -15.00 19.84
C VAL A 93 9.82 -13.52 19.48
N HIS A 94 9.32 -13.20 18.30
CA HIS A 94 9.27 -11.86 17.75
C HIS A 94 7.82 -11.47 17.42
N GLU A 95 7.62 -10.21 17.09
CA GLU A 95 6.34 -9.65 16.68
C GLU A 95 6.49 -8.91 15.35
N TYR A 96 5.49 -9.00 14.45
CA TYR A 96 5.42 -8.21 13.24
C TYR A 96 3.97 -7.87 12.89
N ASN A 97 3.80 -6.82 12.12
CA ASN A 97 2.52 -6.42 11.55
C ASN A 97 2.53 -6.73 10.06
N PRO A 98 1.53 -7.46 9.52
CA PRO A 98 1.35 -7.55 8.08
C PRO A 98 1.02 -6.17 7.50
N ASP A 99 1.36 -5.96 6.22
CA ASP A 99 1.27 -4.63 5.62
C ASP A 99 -0.18 -4.12 5.49
N LEU A 100 -1.12 -4.99 5.09
CA LEU A 100 -2.51 -4.61 4.82
C LEU A 100 -3.52 -5.66 5.27
N SER A 101 -4.71 -5.20 5.69
CA SER A 101 -5.95 -5.98 5.63
C SER A 101 -6.91 -5.33 4.63
N ILE A 102 -7.61 -6.15 3.85
CA ILE A 102 -8.51 -5.70 2.78
C ILE A 102 -9.84 -6.41 2.96
N VAL A 103 -10.93 -5.64 2.95
CA VAL A 103 -12.30 -6.16 3.00
C VAL A 103 -12.95 -5.94 1.64
N PHE A 104 -13.46 -7.01 1.05
CA PHE A 104 -14.15 -7.02 -0.22
C PHE A 104 -15.66 -6.92 -0.06
N ASP A 105 -16.37 -6.60 -1.15
CA ASP A 105 -17.83 -6.38 -1.20
C ASP A 105 -18.65 -7.65 -0.94
N ASP A 106 -18.08 -8.83 -1.18
CA ASP A 106 -18.67 -10.13 -0.84
C ASP A 106 -18.43 -10.54 0.63
N GLY A 107 -17.71 -9.71 1.39
CA GLY A 107 -17.41 -9.90 2.81
C GLY A 107 -16.18 -10.73 3.11
N HIS A 108 -15.46 -11.25 2.08
CA HIS A 108 -14.19 -11.92 2.36
C HIS A 108 -13.10 -10.91 2.74
N VAL A 109 -12.09 -11.41 3.45
CA VAL A 109 -10.98 -10.61 3.97
C VAL A 109 -9.66 -11.23 3.51
N GLU A 110 -8.81 -10.38 2.95
CA GLU A 110 -7.44 -10.76 2.63
C GLU A 110 -6.44 -9.98 3.48
N ILE A 111 -5.38 -10.64 3.90
CA ILE A 111 -4.23 -10.04 4.58
C ILE A 111 -3.06 -10.07 3.60
N TRP A 112 -2.53 -8.89 3.28
CA TRP A 112 -1.46 -8.77 2.28
C TRP A 112 -0.14 -8.37 2.92
N GLU A 113 0.92 -9.01 2.42
CA GLU A 113 2.31 -8.62 2.68
C GLU A 113 2.95 -8.20 1.36
N ILE A 114 3.51 -7.00 1.29
CA ILE A 114 4.16 -6.44 0.10
C ILE A 114 5.66 -6.67 0.23
N LYS A 115 6.22 -7.55 -0.60
CA LYS A 115 7.63 -7.93 -0.48
C LYS A 115 8.31 -8.02 -1.85
N PRO A 116 9.55 -7.49 -1.99
CA PRO A 116 10.36 -7.76 -3.19
C PRO A 116 10.56 -9.25 -3.42
N ALA A 117 10.44 -9.69 -4.67
CA ALA A 117 10.55 -11.12 -5.02
C ALA A 117 11.88 -11.74 -4.57
N ASN A 118 12.97 -10.98 -4.60
CA ASN A 118 14.28 -11.43 -4.15
C ASN A 118 14.43 -11.59 -2.61
N GLN A 119 13.40 -11.26 -1.83
CA GLN A 119 13.37 -11.42 -0.38
C GLN A 119 12.40 -12.51 0.08
N THR A 120 11.66 -13.12 -0.82
CA THR A 120 10.63 -14.12 -0.47
C THR A 120 11.22 -15.40 0.12
N HIS A 121 12.45 -15.75 -0.21
CA HIS A 121 13.14 -16.94 0.26
C HIS A 121 13.80 -16.78 1.65
N LEU A 122 13.83 -15.58 2.22
CA LEU A 122 14.48 -15.36 3.51
C LEU A 122 13.74 -16.07 4.65
N ALA A 123 14.48 -16.79 5.47
CA ALA A 123 13.92 -17.60 6.57
C ALA A 123 13.04 -16.76 7.53
N VAL A 124 13.45 -15.51 7.81
CA VAL A 124 12.67 -14.61 8.67
C VAL A 124 11.31 -14.27 8.04
N ASN A 125 11.24 -14.07 6.73
CA ASN A 125 9.99 -13.79 6.03
C ASN A 125 9.10 -15.03 6.01
N GLN A 126 9.67 -16.23 5.77
CA GLN A 126 8.94 -17.49 5.81
C GLN A 126 8.33 -17.76 7.19
N ALA A 127 9.09 -17.50 8.28
CA ALA A 127 8.58 -17.66 9.65
C ALA A 127 7.42 -16.70 9.95
N LYS A 128 7.51 -15.43 9.55
CA LYS A 128 6.43 -14.44 9.65
C LYS A 128 5.18 -14.90 8.90
N TRP A 129 5.35 -15.33 7.66
CA TRP A 129 4.23 -15.71 6.79
C TRP A 129 3.55 -16.99 7.23
N THR A 130 4.31 -17.97 7.75
CA THR A 130 3.72 -19.16 8.37
C THR A 130 2.81 -18.80 9.53
N ALA A 131 3.26 -17.90 10.41
CA ALA A 131 2.44 -17.43 11.53
C ALA A 131 1.22 -16.63 11.06
N CYS A 132 1.38 -15.79 10.02
CA CYS A 132 0.27 -15.03 9.43
C CYS A 132 -0.76 -15.95 8.75
N GLN A 133 -0.31 -16.94 8.00
CA GLN A 133 -1.16 -17.95 7.37
C GLN A 133 -2.03 -18.66 8.41
N GLN A 134 -1.44 -19.14 9.49
CA GLN A 134 -2.18 -19.78 10.58
C GLN A 134 -3.20 -18.85 11.25
N HIS A 135 -2.82 -17.57 11.43
CA HIS A 135 -3.70 -16.56 11.98
C HIS A 135 -4.91 -16.29 11.08
N CYS A 136 -4.70 -16.25 9.76
CA CYS A 136 -5.75 -16.07 8.76
C CYS A 136 -6.67 -17.30 8.67
N GLU A 137 -6.11 -18.51 8.59
CA GLU A 137 -6.86 -19.77 8.52
C GLU A 137 -7.85 -19.92 9.70
N ALA A 138 -7.40 -19.57 10.92
CA ALA A 138 -8.26 -19.60 12.10
C ALA A 138 -9.47 -18.65 12.05
N ARG A 139 -9.48 -17.69 11.10
CA ARG A 139 -10.51 -16.66 10.93
C ARG A 139 -11.28 -16.79 9.62
N GLY A 140 -10.91 -17.73 8.76
CA GLY A 140 -11.46 -17.85 7.41
C GLY A 140 -11.04 -16.69 6.49
N TRP A 141 -9.84 -16.13 6.71
CA TRP A 141 -9.23 -15.09 5.89
C TRP A 141 -8.15 -15.69 4.98
N ASP A 142 -7.86 -15.01 3.89
CA ASP A 142 -6.78 -15.38 2.99
C ASP A 142 -5.52 -14.57 3.26
N PHE A 143 -4.34 -15.20 3.16
CA PHE A 143 -3.05 -14.54 3.26
C PHE A 143 -2.37 -14.51 1.89
N VAL A 144 -1.95 -13.33 1.44
CA VAL A 144 -1.36 -13.12 0.11
C VAL A 144 -0.06 -12.34 0.19
N VAL A 145 0.99 -12.85 -0.45
CA VAL A 145 2.25 -12.12 -0.62
C VAL A 145 2.28 -11.45 -1.99
N ILE A 146 2.36 -10.12 -2.01
CA ILE A 146 2.37 -9.30 -3.22
C ILE A 146 3.81 -8.90 -3.56
N THR A 147 4.28 -9.39 -4.71
CA THR A 147 5.57 -9.01 -5.29
C THR A 147 5.39 -7.99 -6.42
N GLU A 148 6.49 -7.59 -7.06
CA GLU A 148 6.46 -6.72 -8.26
C GLU A 148 5.54 -7.27 -9.36
N VAL A 149 5.50 -8.59 -9.52
CA VAL A 149 4.62 -9.26 -10.49
C VAL A 149 3.16 -9.09 -10.10
N GLY A 150 2.85 -9.26 -8.81
CA GLY A 150 1.51 -9.03 -8.26
C GLY A 150 1.05 -7.58 -8.45
N ILE A 151 1.90 -6.61 -8.14
CA ILE A 151 1.62 -5.19 -8.37
C ILE A 151 1.34 -4.92 -9.86
N GLY A 152 2.13 -5.51 -10.76
CA GLY A 152 1.89 -5.40 -12.21
C GLY A 152 0.51 -5.91 -12.63
N LYS A 153 0.07 -7.05 -12.09
CA LYS A 153 -1.27 -7.61 -12.33
C LYS A 153 -2.39 -6.70 -11.77
N LEU A 154 -2.22 -6.16 -10.57
CA LEU A 154 -3.17 -5.20 -9.99
C LEU A 154 -3.35 -3.97 -10.89
N LYS A 155 -2.24 -3.40 -11.37
CA LYS A 155 -2.28 -2.25 -12.29
C LYS A 155 -2.99 -2.57 -13.61
N GLN A 156 -2.78 -3.77 -14.15
CA GLN A 156 -3.49 -4.22 -15.37
C GLN A 156 -4.99 -4.35 -15.11
N ARG A 157 -5.39 -4.94 -13.97
CA ARG A 157 -6.79 -5.09 -13.58
C ARG A 157 -7.49 -3.73 -13.48
N VAL A 158 -6.89 -2.78 -12.79
CA VAL A 158 -7.42 -1.40 -12.64
C VAL A 158 -7.58 -0.69 -13.99
N ARG A 159 -6.60 -0.84 -14.90
CA ARG A 159 -6.72 -0.28 -16.26
C ARG A 159 -7.89 -0.88 -17.05
N GLY A 160 -8.16 -2.17 -16.86
CA GLY A 160 -9.31 -2.85 -17.47
C GLY A 160 -10.65 -2.27 -17.02
N PHE A 161 -10.79 -1.89 -15.75
CA PHE A 161 -11.99 -1.21 -15.24
C PHE A 161 -12.19 0.17 -15.86
N ASN A 162 -11.10 0.96 -15.98
CA ASN A 162 -11.15 2.32 -16.53
C ASN A 162 -11.39 2.35 -18.06
N GLY A 163 -11.07 1.27 -18.79
CA GLY A 163 -11.30 1.15 -20.23
C GLY A 163 -12.71 0.67 -20.63
N GLN A 164 -13.57 0.31 -19.68
CA GLN A 164 -14.97 -0.11 -19.90
C GLN A 164 -16.00 0.98 -19.58
N ALA A 165 -15.53 2.16 -19.17
CA ALA A 165 -16.39 3.28 -18.75
C ALA A 165 -16.58 4.36 -19.85
N GLU A 166 -16.41 3.99 -21.16
CA GLU A 166 -16.76 4.83 -22.32
C GLU A 166 -18.01 4.33 -23.02
#